data_a53dba780f6cdbac3bfac94b62ef2bed
#
_entry.id   a53dba780f6cdbac3bfac94b62ef2bed
#
_cell.length_a   1.000
_cell.length_b   1.000
_cell.length_c   1.000
_cell.angle_alpha   90.00
_cell.angle_beta   90.00
_cell.angle_gamma   90.00
#
_symmetry.space_group_name_H-M   'P 1'
#
loop_
_entity.id
_entity.type
_entity.pdbx_description
1 polymer ?
#
loop_
_entity_poly.entity_id
_entity_poly.type
_entity_poly.pdbx_seq_one_letter_code
_entity_poly.pdbx_strand_id
1 'polypeptide(L)'
;MIYLDYVATTPLRDEVKETYIKLLNKYFANADSMYSLGYEVNNLMEKSRSLLGEYLHVNPNELYFTSGASEANNMAIKGCAFAYQNRGKHIITTSIEHSSVHNSFKELRDVFGFEVDYIRVDQKGRLDLEELESKIRDDTILVSTMLVNNEVGIINPIKEIYDIIQRKNKLTKYHVDMVQALGKIPIDLSFVDMATFSAHKIYGLKGSGLLYKKNSTNIVPLINGGVQERNLRGGTSNALTNIVLAKTVRLALSELVKNYEYVSGLNQQLRKALKEMDDLVINTPETDVSPYILNFSCIGYKPEVIVHDLESQGIYISTKSACSAKDSEVSRTLKNMHLDDKVGGSALRVSFSSLTTPQDIDAFIDALKISLNRVKKQR
;
A
#
# COMPACT_ATOMS: atom_id res chain seq x y z
N MET A 1 10.80 -14.78 18.97
CA MET A 1 9.89 -13.71 18.46
C MET A 1 9.55 -14.05 17.02
N ILE A 2 8.27 -14.24 16.75
CA ILE A 2 7.74 -14.52 15.40
C ILE A 2 6.91 -13.32 14.96
N TYR A 3 7.36 -12.63 13.90
CA TYR A 3 6.70 -11.44 13.38
C TYR A 3 5.97 -11.76 12.08
N LEU A 4 4.64 -11.68 12.10
CA LEU A 4 3.74 -12.00 10.97
C LEU A 4 2.80 -10.82 10.64
N ASP A 5 3.29 -9.58 10.81
CA ASP A 5 2.56 -8.35 10.47
C ASP A 5 3.36 -7.43 9.51
N TYR A 6 4.00 -8.03 8.49
CA TYR A 6 4.84 -7.31 7.50
C TYR A 6 4.06 -6.34 6.61
N VAL A 7 2.74 -6.44 6.54
CA VAL A 7 1.89 -5.43 5.90
C VAL A 7 1.88 -4.11 6.67
N ALA A 8 1.98 -4.16 8.00
CA ALA A 8 2.02 -2.94 8.81
C ALA A 8 3.34 -2.19 8.63
N THR A 9 4.47 -2.89 8.69
CA THR A 9 5.82 -2.36 8.40
C THR A 9 6.80 -3.52 8.28
N THR A 10 7.96 -3.28 7.66
CA THR A 10 9.06 -4.24 7.62
C THR A 10 10.25 -3.74 8.47
N PRO A 11 11.13 -4.62 8.97
CA PRO A 11 12.40 -4.21 9.52
C PRO A 11 13.26 -3.54 8.44
N LEU A 12 14.17 -2.66 8.86
CA LEU A 12 15.12 -2.06 7.93
C LEU A 12 16.17 -3.10 7.52
N ARG A 13 16.39 -3.26 6.23
CA ARG A 13 17.38 -4.17 5.66
C ARG A 13 18.81 -3.67 5.97
N ASP A 14 19.72 -4.59 6.36
CA ASP A 14 21.07 -4.22 6.79
C ASP A 14 21.86 -3.49 5.70
N GLU A 15 21.78 -3.90 4.44
CA GLU A 15 22.47 -3.23 3.33
C GLU A 15 21.95 -1.80 3.09
N VAL A 16 20.67 -1.55 3.38
CA VAL A 16 20.04 -0.22 3.33
C VAL A 16 20.53 0.62 4.50
N LYS A 17 20.52 0.06 5.70
CA LYS A 17 21.00 0.69 6.95
C LYS A 17 22.46 1.10 6.85
N GLU A 18 23.34 0.20 6.42
CA GLU A 18 24.78 0.49 6.24
C GLU A 18 25.01 1.63 5.24
N THR A 19 24.27 1.62 4.12
CA THR A 19 24.35 2.70 3.14
C THR A 19 23.92 4.04 3.73
N TYR A 20 22.81 4.04 4.48
CA TYR A 20 22.31 5.26 5.13
C TYR A 20 23.29 5.80 6.16
N ILE A 21 23.93 4.95 6.97
CA ILE A 21 24.96 5.35 7.93
C ILE A 21 26.21 5.94 7.21
N LYS A 22 26.64 5.32 6.11
CA LYS A 22 27.76 5.86 5.30
C LYS A 22 27.45 7.25 4.74
N LEU A 23 26.21 7.46 4.29
CA LEU A 23 25.75 8.77 3.80
C LEU A 23 25.69 9.80 4.93
N LEU A 24 25.14 9.45 6.09
CA LEU A 24 25.07 10.34 7.27
C LEU A 24 26.44 10.83 7.71
N ASN A 25 27.47 9.97 7.68
CA ASN A 25 28.81 10.32 8.09
C ASN A 25 29.54 11.25 7.07
N LYS A 26 29.07 11.32 5.83
CA LYS A 26 29.76 12.05 4.76
C LYS A 26 29.00 13.29 4.29
N TYR A 27 27.68 13.24 4.22
CA TYR A 27 26.87 14.24 3.55
C TYR A 27 25.85 14.88 4.51
N PHE A 28 26.02 16.17 4.79
CA PHE A 28 25.12 16.95 5.65
C PHE A 28 24.56 18.20 4.97
N ALA A 29 25.14 18.56 3.80
CA ALA A 29 24.78 19.80 3.15
C ALA A 29 23.36 19.77 2.57
N ASN A 30 22.72 20.95 2.53
CA ASN A 30 21.47 21.12 1.82
C ASN A 30 21.71 20.98 0.31
N ALA A 31 20.93 20.09 -0.33
CA ALA A 31 21.03 19.82 -1.77
C ALA A 31 20.76 21.06 -2.65
N ASP A 32 20.03 22.05 -2.14
CA ASP A 32 19.69 23.28 -2.87
C ASP A 32 20.78 24.37 -2.75
N SER A 33 21.85 24.13 -1.96
CA SER A 33 22.93 25.11 -1.78
C SER A 33 23.83 25.21 -3.01
N MET A 34 24.20 26.42 -3.39
CA MET A 34 24.98 26.71 -4.61
C MET A 34 26.50 26.44 -4.50
N TYR A 35 26.98 25.94 -3.36
CA TYR A 35 28.38 25.55 -3.18
C TYR A 35 28.60 24.06 -3.43
N SER A 36 29.84 23.62 -3.61
CA SER A 36 30.23 22.27 -4.03
C SER A 36 29.60 21.14 -3.18
N LEU A 37 29.50 21.33 -1.87
CA LEU A 37 28.89 20.30 -0.98
C LEU A 37 27.39 20.10 -1.28
N GLY A 38 26.67 21.19 -1.59
CA GLY A 38 25.25 21.09 -1.99
C GLY A 38 25.11 20.39 -3.34
N TYR A 39 25.93 20.75 -4.31
CA TYR A 39 25.96 20.10 -5.63
C TYR A 39 26.24 18.60 -5.53
N GLU A 40 27.16 18.16 -4.66
CA GLU A 40 27.48 16.75 -4.48
C GLU A 40 26.26 15.98 -3.99
N VAL A 41 25.54 16.50 -3.00
CA VAL A 41 24.33 15.88 -2.43
C VAL A 41 23.22 15.86 -3.48
N ASN A 42 22.97 16.96 -4.19
CA ASN A 42 21.97 17.03 -5.25
C ASN A 42 22.24 16.04 -6.39
N ASN A 43 23.49 15.93 -6.83
CA ASN A 43 23.89 14.98 -7.86
C ASN A 43 23.62 13.53 -7.45
N LEU A 44 23.86 13.17 -6.19
CA LEU A 44 23.55 11.85 -5.67
C LEU A 44 22.05 11.59 -5.62
N MET A 45 21.27 12.60 -5.24
CA MET A 45 19.81 12.51 -5.19
C MET A 45 19.22 12.35 -6.60
N GLU A 46 19.68 13.13 -7.59
CA GLU A 46 19.23 13.01 -8.98
C GLU A 46 19.70 11.71 -9.64
N LYS A 47 20.89 11.21 -9.30
CA LYS A 47 21.35 9.88 -9.71
C LYS A 47 20.43 8.78 -9.13
N SER A 48 20.03 8.92 -7.87
CA SER A 48 19.05 8.01 -7.25
C SER A 48 17.70 8.03 -7.98
N ARG A 49 17.23 9.23 -8.35
CA ARG A 49 16.00 9.40 -9.15
C ARG A 49 16.12 8.74 -10.52
N SER A 50 17.26 8.88 -11.19
CA SER A 50 17.53 8.23 -12.48
C SER A 50 17.48 6.70 -12.37
N LEU A 51 18.13 6.14 -11.35
CA LEU A 51 18.10 4.70 -11.08
C LEU A 51 16.67 4.20 -10.78
N LEU A 52 15.88 4.96 -10.02
CA LEU A 52 14.47 4.64 -9.79
C LEU A 52 13.67 4.65 -11.10
N GLY A 53 13.95 5.59 -12.01
CA GLY A 53 13.34 5.62 -13.35
C GLY A 53 13.67 4.37 -14.16
N GLU A 54 14.93 3.91 -14.13
CA GLU A 54 15.36 2.66 -14.78
C GLU A 54 14.63 1.43 -14.18
N TYR A 55 14.60 1.31 -12.86
CA TYR A 55 13.98 0.16 -12.18
C TYR A 55 12.46 0.10 -12.35
N LEU A 56 11.81 1.24 -12.46
CA LEU A 56 10.36 1.35 -12.63
C LEU A 56 9.94 1.51 -14.11
N HIS A 57 10.91 1.55 -15.04
CA HIS A 57 10.70 1.73 -16.48
C HIS A 57 9.93 3.02 -16.83
N VAL A 58 10.23 4.14 -16.15
CA VAL A 58 9.60 5.45 -16.34
C VAL A 58 10.65 6.56 -16.49
N ASN A 59 10.20 7.72 -16.98
CA ASN A 59 11.07 8.90 -17.03
C ASN A 59 11.38 9.38 -15.59
N PRO A 60 12.66 9.59 -15.21
CA PRO A 60 13.01 10.12 -13.90
C PRO A 60 12.33 11.45 -13.55
N ASN A 61 11.97 12.25 -14.55
CA ASN A 61 11.24 13.51 -14.36
C ASN A 61 9.77 13.32 -13.93
N GLU A 62 9.27 12.11 -13.95
CA GLU A 62 7.94 11.71 -13.51
C GLU A 62 7.90 11.17 -12.07
N LEU A 63 9.07 11.15 -11.40
CA LEU A 63 9.23 10.65 -10.04
C LEU A 63 9.45 11.80 -9.05
N TYR A 64 8.72 11.79 -7.95
CA TYR A 64 8.74 12.82 -6.90
C TYR A 64 8.89 12.15 -5.54
N PHE A 65 9.91 12.56 -4.79
CA PHE A 65 10.13 12.06 -3.43
C PHE A 65 9.13 12.65 -2.45
N THR A 66 8.63 11.80 -1.56
CA THR A 66 7.66 12.17 -0.52
C THR A 66 8.07 11.57 0.83
N SER A 67 7.45 12.00 1.91
CA SER A 67 7.69 11.43 3.23
C SER A 67 7.05 10.04 3.44
N GLY A 68 6.31 9.55 2.45
CA GLY A 68 5.62 8.26 2.50
C GLY A 68 4.37 8.25 1.63
N ALA A 69 3.71 7.10 1.60
CA ALA A 69 2.54 6.90 0.76
C ALA A 69 1.36 7.81 1.11
N SER A 70 1.17 8.16 2.39
CA SER A 70 0.07 9.05 2.78
C SER A 70 0.22 10.44 2.16
N GLU A 71 1.44 10.99 2.12
CA GLU A 71 1.71 12.24 1.42
C GLU A 71 1.52 12.07 -0.09
N ALA A 72 2.07 11.01 -0.69
CA ALA A 72 1.98 10.76 -2.11
C ALA A 72 0.52 10.57 -2.58
N ASN A 73 -0.32 9.82 -1.82
CA ASN A 73 -1.74 9.66 -2.08
C ASN A 73 -2.49 11.01 -2.03
N ASN A 74 -2.24 11.82 -0.99
CA ASN A 74 -2.85 13.15 -0.90
C ASN A 74 -2.42 14.04 -2.07
N MET A 75 -1.13 14.07 -2.43
CA MET A 75 -0.62 14.85 -3.57
C MET A 75 -1.27 14.41 -4.89
N ALA A 76 -1.35 13.11 -5.15
CA ALA A 76 -1.98 12.57 -6.35
C ALA A 76 -3.46 12.92 -6.40
N ILE A 77 -4.23 12.59 -5.36
CA ILE A 77 -5.68 12.67 -5.34
C ILE A 77 -6.14 14.13 -5.29
N LYS A 78 -5.74 14.87 -4.24
CA LYS A 78 -6.17 16.26 -4.06
C LYS A 78 -5.53 17.18 -5.09
N GLY A 79 -4.23 17.00 -5.37
CA GLY A 79 -3.54 17.79 -6.37
C GLY A 79 -4.16 17.64 -7.77
N CYS A 80 -4.53 16.42 -8.16
CA CYS A 80 -5.23 16.14 -9.41
C CYS A 80 -6.65 16.76 -9.40
N ALA A 81 -7.43 16.52 -8.32
CA ALA A 81 -8.78 17.08 -8.21
C ALA A 81 -8.78 18.60 -8.39
N PHE A 82 -7.89 19.31 -7.71
CA PHE A 82 -7.76 20.76 -7.81
C PHE A 82 -7.26 21.23 -9.19
N ALA A 83 -6.36 20.48 -9.83
CA ALA A 83 -5.85 20.83 -11.15
C ALA A 83 -6.92 20.72 -12.25
N TYR A 84 -7.85 19.79 -12.10
CA TYR A 84 -8.86 19.51 -13.14
C TYR A 84 -10.29 19.90 -12.77
N GLN A 85 -10.53 20.56 -11.62
CA GLN A 85 -11.87 20.95 -11.14
C GLN A 85 -12.68 21.81 -12.11
N ASN A 86 -12.03 22.52 -13.05
CA ASN A 86 -12.71 23.30 -14.07
C ASN A 86 -13.32 22.43 -15.20
N ARG A 87 -12.87 21.17 -15.31
CA ARG A 87 -13.45 20.19 -16.24
C ARG A 87 -14.63 19.42 -15.66
N GLY A 88 -14.65 19.26 -14.36
CA GLY A 88 -15.66 18.53 -13.62
C GLY A 88 -15.28 18.36 -12.16
N LYS A 89 -16.26 17.97 -11.37
CA LYS A 89 -16.08 17.71 -9.94
C LYS A 89 -16.42 16.26 -9.55
N HIS A 90 -16.56 15.37 -10.51
CA HIS A 90 -16.83 13.96 -10.26
C HIS A 90 -15.53 13.16 -10.19
N ILE A 91 -15.37 12.38 -9.12
CA ILE A 91 -14.22 11.52 -8.84
C ILE A 91 -14.69 10.16 -8.34
N ILE A 92 -13.96 9.10 -8.69
CA ILE A 92 -14.34 7.72 -8.37
C ILE A 92 -13.21 7.05 -7.58
N THR A 93 -13.58 6.30 -6.57
CA THR A 93 -12.65 5.42 -5.83
C THR A 93 -13.35 4.12 -5.45
N THR A 94 -12.66 3.24 -4.70
CA THR A 94 -13.26 1.98 -4.26
C THR A 94 -13.65 2.02 -2.79
N SER A 95 -14.57 1.15 -2.40
CA SER A 95 -15.03 1.06 -1.01
C SER A 95 -13.99 0.46 -0.04
N ILE A 96 -12.89 -0.13 -0.57
CA ILE A 96 -11.90 -0.89 0.19
C ILE A 96 -10.49 -0.25 0.22
N GLU A 97 -10.39 1.04 -0.11
CA GLU A 97 -9.12 1.77 -0.15
C GLU A 97 -8.47 1.95 1.24
N HIS A 98 -7.16 2.18 1.23
CA HIS A 98 -6.43 2.58 2.42
C HIS A 98 -6.96 3.93 2.96
N SER A 99 -6.86 4.15 4.28
CA SER A 99 -7.36 5.37 4.94
C SER A 99 -6.85 6.67 4.32
N SER A 100 -5.58 6.71 3.83
CA SER A 100 -5.02 7.90 3.18
C SER A 100 -5.68 8.24 1.84
N VAL A 101 -6.21 7.25 1.13
CA VAL A 101 -7.02 7.44 -0.09
C VAL A 101 -8.45 7.79 0.30
N HIS A 102 -9.11 6.93 1.10
CA HIS A 102 -10.49 7.11 1.50
C HIS A 102 -10.77 8.48 2.13
N ASN A 103 -9.93 8.89 3.08
CA ASN A 103 -10.11 10.17 3.77
C ASN A 103 -9.82 11.37 2.86
N SER A 104 -8.92 11.23 1.87
CA SER A 104 -8.70 12.28 0.85
C SER A 104 -9.94 12.48 -0.02
N PHE A 105 -10.61 11.41 -0.45
CA PHE A 105 -11.87 11.48 -1.18
C PHE A 105 -12.99 12.05 -0.31
N LYS A 106 -13.08 11.59 0.94
CA LYS A 106 -14.05 12.11 1.90
C LYS A 106 -13.89 13.63 2.11
N GLU A 107 -12.67 14.12 2.29
CA GLU A 107 -12.40 15.56 2.44
C GLU A 107 -12.76 16.35 1.17
N LEU A 108 -12.43 15.83 -0.02
CA LEU A 108 -12.82 16.45 -1.28
C LEU A 108 -14.35 16.58 -1.40
N ARG A 109 -15.09 15.56 -0.96
CA ARG A 109 -16.56 15.61 -0.93
C ARG A 109 -17.09 16.60 0.11
N ASP A 110 -16.68 16.44 1.37
CA ASP A 110 -17.29 17.10 2.51
C ASP A 110 -16.90 18.58 2.64
N VAL A 111 -15.70 18.96 2.16
CA VAL A 111 -15.12 20.29 2.28
C VAL A 111 -15.08 21.05 0.96
N PHE A 112 -14.73 20.36 -0.14
CA PHE A 112 -14.46 21.02 -1.42
C PHE A 112 -15.58 20.82 -2.46
N GLY A 113 -16.65 20.13 -2.10
CA GLY A 113 -17.86 19.99 -2.93
C GLY A 113 -17.64 19.14 -4.19
N PHE A 114 -16.75 18.14 -4.14
CA PHE A 114 -16.64 17.12 -5.17
C PHE A 114 -17.73 16.05 -4.99
N GLU A 115 -18.18 15.50 -6.08
CA GLU A 115 -19.05 14.33 -6.10
C GLU A 115 -18.18 13.08 -6.14
N VAL A 116 -18.41 12.14 -5.21
CA VAL A 116 -17.58 10.94 -5.04
C VAL A 116 -18.44 9.69 -5.16
N ASP A 117 -18.10 8.84 -6.12
CA ASP A 117 -18.62 7.49 -6.20
C ASP A 117 -17.62 6.49 -5.62
N TYR A 118 -18.13 5.56 -4.79
CA TYR A 118 -17.38 4.47 -4.19
C TYR A 118 -17.81 3.16 -4.85
N ILE A 119 -16.96 2.59 -5.70
CA ILE A 119 -17.25 1.32 -6.38
C ILE A 119 -17.26 0.18 -5.37
N ARG A 120 -18.28 -0.64 -5.46
CA ARG A 120 -18.51 -1.80 -4.59
C ARG A 120 -17.56 -2.94 -4.93
N VAL A 121 -17.47 -3.88 -4.01
CA VAL A 121 -16.78 -5.16 -4.19
C VAL A 121 -17.73 -6.30 -3.87
N ASP A 122 -17.46 -7.48 -4.43
CA ASP A 122 -18.13 -8.71 -4.08
C ASP A 122 -17.63 -9.29 -2.74
N GLN A 123 -18.19 -10.43 -2.32
CA GLN A 123 -17.78 -11.13 -1.10
C GLN A 123 -16.33 -11.65 -1.13
N LYS A 124 -15.69 -11.67 -2.29
CA LYS A 124 -14.29 -12.02 -2.48
C LYS A 124 -13.38 -10.79 -2.54
N GLY A 125 -13.94 -9.57 -2.40
CA GLY A 125 -13.23 -8.31 -2.48
C GLY A 125 -12.90 -7.85 -3.90
N ARG A 126 -13.48 -8.48 -4.94
CA ARG A 126 -13.29 -8.09 -6.35
C ARG A 126 -14.15 -6.89 -6.69
N LEU A 127 -13.55 -5.93 -7.41
CA LEU A 127 -14.26 -4.74 -7.86
C LEU A 127 -15.39 -5.06 -8.85
N ASP A 128 -16.51 -4.37 -8.69
CA ASP A 128 -17.59 -4.34 -9.67
C ASP A 128 -17.20 -3.45 -10.85
N LEU A 129 -16.64 -4.07 -11.89
CA LEU A 129 -16.18 -3.35 -13.09
C LEU A 129 -17.34 -2.82 -13.93
N GLU A 130 -18.52 -3.45 -13.90
CA GLU A 130 -19.72 -2.97 -14.58
C GLU A 130 -20.23 -1.69 -13.89
N GLU A 131 -20.25 -1.67 -12.55
CA GLU A 131 -20.56 -0.46 -11.80
C GLU A 131 -19.55 0.66 -12.13
N LEU A 132 -18.24 0.36 -12.13
CA LEU A 132 -17.21 1.34 -12.51
C LEU A 132 -17.48 1.92 -13.89
N GLU A 133 -17.73 1.08 -14.89
CA GLU A 133 -18.01 1.53 -16.26
C GLU A 133 -19.25 2.41 -16.33
N SER A 134 -20.31 2.08 -15.61
CA SER A 134 -21.56 2.83 -15.57
C SER A 134 -21.42 4.20 -14.89
N LYS A 135 -20.49 4.33 -13.94
CA LYS A 135 -20.26 5.53 -13.14
C LYS A 135 -19.33 6.55 -13.81
N ILE A 136 -18.50 6.15 -14.78
CA ILE A 136 -17.63 7.09 -15.50
C ILE A 136 -18.49 7.95 -16.44
N ARG A 137 -18.41 9.28 -16.21
CA ARG A 137 -19.15 10.34 -16.92
C ARG A 137 -18.16 11.28 -17.63
N ASP A 138 -18.70 12.18 -18.47
CA ASP A 138 -17.89 13.20 -19.17
C ASP A 138 -17.17 14.15 -18.20
N ASP A 139 -17.77 14.43 -17.03
CA ASP A 139 -17.21 15.28 -15.98
C ASP A 139 -16.40 14.51 -14.92
N THR A 140 -16.17 13.21 -15.13
CA THR A 140 -15.27 12.41 -14.28
C THR A 140 -13.82 12.80 -14.56
N ILE A 141 -13.11 13.28 -13.54
CA ILE A 141 -11.73 13.77 -13.69
C ILE A 141 -10.67 12.82 -13.10
N LEU A 142 -11.06 11.96 -12.16
CA LEU A 142 -10.14 11.06 -11.46
C LEU A 142 -10.83 9.74 -11.13
N VAL A 143 -10.14 8.63 -11.39
CA VAL A 143 -10.38 7.32 -10.79
C VAL A 143 -9.16 6.96 -9.94
N SER A 144 -9.38 6.43 -8.74
CA SER A 144 -8.29 5.98 -7.85
C SER A 144 -8.62 4.62 -7.27
N THR A 145 -7.70 3.66 -7.43
CA THR A 145 -7.82 2.31 -6.88
C THR A 145 -6.50 1.87 -6.26
N MET A 146 -6.54 0.92 -5.32
CA MET A 146 -5.31 0.22 -4.92
C MET A 146 -5.04 -0.97 -5.84
N LEU A 147 -3.76 -1.32 -6.05
CA LEU A 147 -3.40 -2.53 -6.80
C LEU A 147 -3.57 -3.78 -5.92
N VAL A 148 -3.08 -3.74 -4.67
CA VAL A 148 -3.19 -4.86 -3.72
C VAL A 148 -3.84 -4.38 -2.43
N ASN A 149 -4.96 -5.00 -2.07
CA ASN A 149 -5.62 -4.67 -0.81
C ASN A 149 -4.80 -5.14 0.40
N ASN A 150 -4.57 -4.25 1.35
CA ASN A 150 -3.71 -4.47 2.52
C ASN A 150 -4.36 -5.32 3.62
N GLU A 151 -5.61 -5.70 3.50
CA GLU A 151 -6.31 -6.49 4.53
C GLU A 151 -6.58 -7.93 4.06
N VAL A 152 -7.03 -8.10 2.84
CA VAL A 152 -7.40 -9.42 2.28
C VAL A 152 -6.48 -9.87 1.13
N GLY A 153 -5.58 -9.00 0.67
CA GLY A 153 -4.59 -9.36 -0.34
C GLY A 153 -5.09 -9.42 -1.79
N ILE A 154 -6.37 -9.09 -2.07
CA ILE A 154 -6.91 -9.11 -3.43
C ILE A 154 -6.09 -8.19 -4.36
N ILE A 155 -5.84 -8.65 -5.59
CA ILE A 155 -5.15 -7.90 -6.65
C ILE A 155 -6.20 -7.36 -7.60
N ASN A 156 -6.29 -6.05 -7.74
CA ASN A 156 -7.21 -5.41 -8.65
C ASN A 156 -6.69 -5.43 -10.10
N PRO A 157 -7.56 -5.59 -11.10
CA PRO A 157 -7.19 -5.72 -12.51
C PRO A 157 -6.93 -4.34 -13.15
N ILE A 158 -5.74 -3.76 -12.88
CA ILE A 158 -5.39 -2.38 -13.25
C ILE A 158 -5.51 -2.11 -14.75
N LYS A 159 -5.10 -3.10 -15.59
CA LYS A 159 -5.20 -2.95 -17.04
C LYS A 159 -6.67 -2.89 -17.50
N GLU A 160 -7.53 -3.75 -16.98
CA GLU A 160 -8.95 -3.75 -17.33
C GLU A 160 -9.64 -2.44 -16.90
N ILE A 161 -9.31 -1.94 -15.69
CA ILE A 161 -9.79 -0.66 -15.20
C ILE A 161 -9.32 0.48 -16.13
N TYR A 162 -8.04 0.47 -16.52
CA TYR A 162 -7.51 1.44 -17.47
C TYR A 162 -8.24 1.39 -18.83
N ASP A 163 -8.47 0.19 -19.38
CA ASP A 163 -9.16 0.01 -20.65
C ASP A 163 -10.62 0.54 -20.57
N ILE A 164 -11.31 0.35 -19.45
CA ILE A 164 -12.64 0.92 -19.17
C ILE A 164 -12.57 2.45 -19.18
N ILE A 165 -11.62 3.03 -18.43
CA ILE A 165 -11.43 4.48 -18.37
C ILE A 165 -11.18 5.06 -19.76
N GLN A 166 -10.27 4.45 -20.55
CA GLN A 166 -9.94 4.93 -21.91
C GLN A 166 -11.14 4.86 -22.86
N ARG A 167 -11.99 3.85 -22.72
CA ARG A 167 -13.19 3.68 -23.53
C ARG A 167 -14.28 4.69 -23.18
N LYS A 168 -14.47 4.98 -21.88
CA LYS A 168 -15.56 5.83 -21.38
C LYS A 168 -15.20 7.32 -21.41
N ASN A 169 -14.06 7.68 -20.87
CA ASN A 169 -13.57 9.07 -20.83
C ASN A 169 -12.04 9.10 -20.71
N LYS A 170 -11.34 9.11 -21.83
CA LYS A 170 -9.87 9.13 -21.93
C LYS A 170 -9.19 10.34 -21.27
N LEU A 171 -9.96 11.36 -20.89
CA LEU A 171 -9.45 12.55 -20.18
C LEU A 171 -9.41 12.33 -18.66
N THR A 172 -10.11 11.33 -18.15
CA THR A 172 -10.08 10.94 -16.74
C THR A 172 -8.68 10.45 -16.36
N LYS A 173 -8.15 10.95 -15.26
CA LYS A 173 -6.85 10.52 -14.74
C LYS A 173 -7.01 9.27 -13.88
N TYR A 174 -6.01 8.39 -13.95
CA TYR A 174 -6.01 7.16 -13.20
C TYR A 174 -4.85 7.13 -12.19
N HIS A 175 -5.18 7.10 -10.90
CA HIS A 175 -4.24 6.93 -9.79
C HIS A 175 -4.33 5.53 -9.21
N VAL A 176 -3.19 4.92 -8.90
CA VAL A 176 -3.13 3.62 -8.24
C VAL A 176 -2.23 3.64 -7.01
N ASP A 177 -2.78 3.26 -5.86
CA ASP A 177 -1.98 2.95 -4.67
C ASP A 177 -1.29 1.58 -4.85
N MET A 178 0.02 1.58 -5.05
CA MET A 178 0.85 0.39 -5.27
C MET A 178 1.73 0.03 -4.06
N VAL A 179 1.41 0.54 -2.89
CA VAL A 179 2.20 0.37 -1.66
C VAL A 179 2.39 -1.09 -1.27
N GLN A 180 1.38 -1.92 -1.46
CA GLN A 180 1.47 -3.36 -1.15
C GLN A 180 1.91 -4.20 -2.35
N ALA A 181 2.18 -3.59 -3.51
CA ALA A 181 2.57 -4.27 -4.74
C ALA A 181 4.07 -4.20 -5.02
N LEU A 182 4.69 -3.01 -4.86
CA LEU A 182 6.11 -2.80 -5.18
C LEU A 182 7.00 -3.82 -4.46
N GLY A 183 7.84 -4.52 -5.22
CA GLY A 183 8.78 -5.53 -4.72
C GLY A 183 8.13 -6.83 -4.19
N LYS A 184 6.82 -7.00 -4.38
CA LYS A 184 6.05 -8.18 -3.96
C LYS A 184 5.37 -8.89 -5.12
N ILE A 185 4.83 -8.12 -6.08
CA ILE A 185 4.26 -8.62 -7.34
C ILE A 185 4.78 -7.76 -8.49
N PRO A 186 4.73 -8.25 -9.75
CA PRO A 186 5.03 -7.41 -10.90
C PRO A 186 4.09 -6.20 -10.97
N ILE A 187 4.64 -5.05 -11.35
CA ILE A 187 3.88 -3.82 -11.58
C ILE A 187 4.13 -3.30 -12.99
N ASP A 188 3.13 -2.65 -13.58
CA ASP A 188 3.24 -1.99 -14.87
C ASP A 188 2.64 -0.57 -14.78
N LEU A 189 3.49 0.44 -14.91
CA LEU A 189 3.09 1.84 -14.82
C LEU A 189 2.55 2.43 -16.14
N SER A 190 2.57 1.66 -17.23
CA SER A 190 2.06 2.11 -18.53
C SER A 190 0.55 2.39 -18.51
N PHE A 191 -0.18 1.68 -17.64
CA PHE A 191 -1.64 1.76 -17.51
C PHE A 191 -2.13 2.81 -16.50
N VAL A 192 -1.24 3.60 -15.89
CA VAL A 192 -1.65 4.57 -14.86
C VAL A 192 -1.08 5.95 -15.13
N ASP A 193 -1.78 7.00 -14.70
CA ASP A 193 -1.27 8.38 -14.77
C ASP A 193 -0.45 8.74 -13.52
N MET A 194 -0.78 8.15 -12.37
CA MET A 194 -0.11 8.36 -11.10
C MET A 194 -0.05 7.06 -10.30
N ALA A 195 1.04 6.84 -9.56
CA ALA A 195 1.18 5.70 -8.64
C ALA A 195 1.92 6.10 -7.37
N THR A 196 1.54 5.47 -6.26
CA THR A 196 2.07 5.76 -4.92
C THR A 196 2.84 4.58 -4.36
N PHE A 197 3.99 4.87 -3.72
CA PHE A 197 4.87 3.87 -3.12
C PHE A 197 5.37 4.30 -1.74
N SER A 198 5.74 3.31 -0.91
CA SER A 198 6.32 3.55 0.42
C SER A 198 7.47 2.61 0.72
N ALA A 199 8.62 3.16 1.15
CA ALA A 199 9.83 2.39 1.37
C ALA A 199 9.73 1.38 2.53
N HIS A 200 9.03 1.73 3.61
CA HIS A 200 8.96 0.87 4.79
C HIS A 200 8.10 -0.39 4.62
N LYS A 201 7.49 -0.59 3.47
CA LYS A 201 6.78 -1.83 3.10
C LYS A 201 7.67 -2.81 2.33
N ILE A 202 8.89 -2.36 1.97
CA ILE A 202 9.89 -3.13 1.21
C ILE A 202 11.29 -3.03 1.87
N TYR A 203 11.34 -3.08 3.19
CA TYR A 203 12.55 -3.08 4.01
C TYR A 203 13.39 -1.79 3.91
N GLY A 204 12.76 -0.67 3.54
CA GLY A 204 13.36 0.66 3.50
C GLY A 204 13.05 1.51 4.72
N LEU A 205 13.54 2.75 4.69
CA LEU A 205 13.37 3.72 5.76
C LEU A 205 11.90 4.17 5.89
N LYS A 206 11.42 4.31 7.13
CA LYS A 206 10.22 5.10 7.44
C LYS A 206 10.49 6.57 7.11
N GLY A 207 9.45 7.32 6.77
CA GLY A 207 9.62 8.71 6.32
C GLY A 207 10.13 8.82 4.88
N SER A 208 9.99 7.77 4.06
CA SER A 208 10.39 7.72 2.65
C SER A 208 9.29 7.12 1.78
N GLY A 209 8.94 7.81 0.72
CA GLY A 209 7.98 7.40 -0.27
C GLY A 209 8.26 8.01 -1.64
N LEU A 210 7.48 7.61 -2.62
CA LEU A 210 7.62 8.04 -3.99
C LEU A 210 6.23 8.22 -4.61
N LEU A 211 6.05 9.31 -5.33
CA LEU A 211 4.94 9.52 -6.26
C LEU A 211 5.47 9.41 -7.69
N TYR A 212 4.91 8.50 -8.47
CA TYR A 212 4.99 8.54 -9.92
C TYR A 212 3.83 9.38 -10.46
N LYS A 213 4.12 10.29 -11.38
CA LYS A 213 3.15 11.14 -12.06
C LYS A 213 3.59 11.37 -13.49
N LYS A 214 2.82 10.90 -14.47
CA LYS A 214 3.08 11.19 -15.90
C LYS A 214 3.24 12.68 -16.14
N ASN A 215 4.19 13.07 -16.98
CA ASN A 215 4.40 14.47 -17.34
C ASN A 215 3.15 15.15 -17.93
N SER A 216 2.28 14.39 -18.60
CA SER A 216 0.99 14.85 -19.14
C SER A 216 -0.11 15.06 -18.09
N THR A 217 0.16 14.72 -16.82
CA THR A 217 -0.81 14.87 -15.72
C THR A 217 -0.42 16.07 -14.86
N ASN A 218 -1.33 17.00 -14.64
CA ASN A 218 -1.10 18.15 -13.77
C ASN A 218 -1.63 17.86 -12.37
N ILE A 219 -0.92 18.35 -11.37
CA ILE A 219 -1.37 18.37 -9.97
C ILE A 219 -1.07 19.76 -9.38
N VAL A 220 -1.94 20.23 -8.50
CA VAL A 220 -1.68 21.42 -7.68
C VAL A 220 -0.82 21.01 -6.50
N PRO A 221 0.29 21.70 -6.19
CA PRO A 221 1.10 21.44 -5.01
C PRO A 221 0.28 21.58 -3.71
N LEU A 222 0.39 20.61 -2.81
CA LEU A 222 -0.24 20.69 -1.49
C LEU A 222 0.70 21.27 -0.43
N ILE A 223 2.01 21.08 -0.60
CA ILE A 223 3.04 21.59 0.29
C ILE A 223 3.79 22.68 -0.48
N ASN A 224 3.36 23.92 -0.27
CA ASN A 224 3.95 25.08 -0.90
C ASN A 224 5.24 25.48 -0.18
N GLY A 225 6.23 26.02 -0.92
CA GLY A 225 7.53 26.40 -0.37
C GLY A 225 8.50 26.81 -1.48
N GLY A 226 9.74 26.32 -1.38
CA GLY A 226 10.75 26.52 -2.43
C GLY A 226 10.52 25.64 -3.66
N VAL A 227 11.51 25.61 -4.54
CA VAL A 227 11.46 24.97 -5.87
C VAL A 227 11.69 23.44 -5.85
N GLN A 228 11.82 22.85 -4.65
CA GLN A 228 12.09 21.43 -4.47
C GLN A 228 11.05 20.59 -5.21
N GLU A 229 11.47 19.38 -5.57
CA GLU A 229 10.62 18.44 -6.34
C GLU A 229 9.90 19.14 -7.50
N ARG A 230 10.61 19.99 -8.23
CA ARG A 230 10.13 20.73 -9.42
C ARG A 230 8.87 21.56 -9.12
N ASN A 231 8.86 22.26 -8.00
CA ASN A 231 7.74 23.07 -7.48
C ASN A 231 6.49 22.28 -7.07
N LEU A 232 6.56 20.95 -6.97
CA LEU A 232 5.40 20.14 -6.57
C LEU A 232 5.41 19.74 -5.09
N ARG A 233 6.58 19.87 -4.42
CA ARG A 233 6.68 19.56 -3.00
C ARG A 233 7.79 20.41 -2.36
N GLY A 234 7.41 21.52 -1.75
CA GLY A 234 8.33 22.46 -1.10
C GLY A 234 8.92 21.92 0.20
N GLY A 235 10.00 22.56 0.65
CA GLY A 235 10.72 22.21 1.89
C GLY A 235 12.02 21.46 1.62
N THR A 236 13.02 21.69 2.48
CA THR A 236 14.35 21.08 2.37
C THR A 236 14.25 19.57 2.16
N SER A 237 14.89 19.09 1.09
CA SER A 237 14.87 17.70 0.71
C SER A 237 15.51 16.80 1.76
N ASN A 238 14.85 15.69 2.12
CA ASN A 238 15.48 14.63 2.91
C ASN A 238 16.41 13.80 2.00
N ALA A 239 17.49 14.43 1.55
CA ALA A 239 18.34 13.93 0.49
C ALA A 239 18.87 12.52 0.77
N LEU A 240 19.36 12.25 1.99
CA LEU A 240 19.94 10.95 2.32
C LEU A 240 18.91 9.82 2.25
N THR A 241 17.71 10.07 2.71
CA THR A 241 16.59 9.10 2.63
C THR A 241 16.18 8.87 1.18
N ASN A 242 16.16 9.93 0.36
CA ASN A 242 15.83 9.86 -1.06
C ASN A 242 16.91 9.08 -1.85
N ILE A 243 18.20 9.29 -1.52
CA ILE A 243 19.32 8.56 -2.13
C ILE A 243 19.23 7.06 -1.84
N VAL A 244 18.91 6.68 -0.60
CA VAL A 244 18.82 5.27 -0.18
C VAL A 244 17.60 4.56 -0.77
N LEU A 245 16.55 5.30 -1.16
CA LEU A 245 15.33 4.71 -1.73
C LEU A 245 15.64 3.90 -3.01
N ALA A 246 16.52 4.37 -3.88
CA ALA A 246 16.89 3.63 -5.08
C ALA A 246 17.51 2.25 -4.76
N LYS A 247 18.37 2.18 -3.73
CA LYS A 247 18.91 0.90 -3.26
C LYS A 247 17.82 -0.01 -2.71
N THR A 248 16.89 0.55 -1.94
CA THR A 248 15.75 -0.18 -1.38
C THR A 248 14.90 -0.81 -2.50
N VAL A 249 14.51 -0.02 -3.49
CA VAL A 249 13.71 -0.50 -4.64
C VAL A 249 14.47 -1.53 -5.45
N ARG A 250 15.74 -1.29 -5.77
CA ARG A 250 16.59 -2.25 -6.49
C ARG A 250 16.61 -3.62 -5.81
N LEU A 251 16.88 -3.66 -4.50
CA LEU A 251 16.95 -4.92 -3.75
C LEU A 251 15.60 -5.64 -3.75
N ALA A 252 14.50 -4.91 -3.55
CA ALA A 252 13.16 -5.49 -3.57
C ALA A 252 12.80 -6.10 -4.94
N LEU A 253 13.13 -5.41 -6.03
CA LEU A 253 12.84 -5.88 -7.38
C LEU A 253 13.76 -7.02 -7.83
N SER A 254 15.05 -7.00 -7.45
CA SER A 254 15.99 -8.06 -7.81
C SER A 254 15.66 -9.43 -7.20
N GLU A 255 14.93 -9.45 -6.10
CA GLU A 255 14.52 -10.66 -5.37
C GLU A 255 13.04 -11.02 -5.56
N LEU A 256 12.29 -10.24 -6.36
CA LEU A 256 10.83 -10.33 -6.46
C LEU A 256 10.36 -11.76 -6.76
N VAL A 257 10.86 -12.38 -7.84
CA VAL A 257 10.40 -13.71 -8.28
C VAL A 257 10.68 -14.76 -7.21
N LYS A 258 11.93 -14.81 -6.73
CA LYS A 258 12.35 -15.74 -5.68
C LYS A 258 11.50 -15.60 -4.41
N ASN A 259 11.28 -14.35 -3.96
CA ASN A 259 10.51 -14.08 -2.75
C ASN A 259 9.02 -14.38 -2.93
N TYR A 260 8.47 -14.12 -4.13
CA TYR A 260 7.09 -14.44 -4.44
C TYR A 260 6.83 -15.95 -4.36
N GLU A 261 7.68 -16.77 -4.98
CA GLU A 261 7.57 -18.23 -4.96
C GLU A 261 7.70 -18.78 -3.52
N TYR A 262 8.71 -18.31 -2.79
CA TYR A 262 8.94 -18.70 -1.41
C TYR A 262 7.75 -18.37 -0.49
N VAL A 263 7.28 -17.13 -0.55
CA VAL A 263 6.14 -16.68 0.28
C VAL A 263 4.84 -17.36 -0.12
N SER A 264 4.68 -17.70 -1.40
CA SER A 264 3.53 -18.50 -1.87
C SER A 264 3.49 -19.86 -1.18
N GLY A 265 4.62 -20.51 -1.00
CA GLY A 265 4.72 -21.77 -0.25
C GLY A 265 4.29 -21.62 1.21
N LEU A 266 4.74 -20.56 1.90
CA LEU A 266 4.34 -20.27 3.29
C LEU A 266 2.83 -20.00 3.42
N ASN A 267 2.27 -19.23 2.48
CA ASN A 267 0.84 -18.94 2.46
C ASN A 267 0.02 -20.23 2.27
N GLN A 268 0.45 -21.12 1.35
CA GLN A 268 -0.19 -22.40 1.13
C GLN A 268 -0.11 -23.32 2.35
N GLN A 269 1.05 -23.37 3.05
CA GLN A 269 1.22 -24.14 4.28
C GLN A 269 0.21 -23.68 5.33
N LEU A 270 0.08 -22.37 5.58
CA LEU A 270 -0.87 -21.84 6.53
C LEU A 270 -2.32 -22.09 6.10
N ARG A 271 -2.67 -21.83 4.81
CA ARG A 271 -4.03 -22.11 4.30
C ARG A 271 -4.45 -23.56 4.51
N LYS A 272 -3.55 -24.50 4.26
CA LYS A 272 -3.83 -25.93 4.46
C LYS A 272 -4.17 -26.22 5.92
N ALA A 273 -3.35 -25.73 6.86
CA ALA A 273 -3.57 -25.95 8.27
C ALA A 273 -4.88 -25.30 8.79
N LEU A 274 -5.18 -24.07 8.34
CA LEU A 274 -6.42 -23.38 8.72
C LEU A 274 -7.69 -24.09 8.21
N LYS A 275 -7.64 -24.74 7.04
CA LYS A 275 -8.77 -25.52 6.49
C LYS A 275 -9.07 -26.78 7.30
N GLU A 276 -8.12 -27.28 8.07
CA GLU A 276 -8.25 -28.46 8.92
C GLU A 276 -8.76 -28.14 10.35
N MET A 277 -8.95 -26.83 10.65
CA MET A 277 -9.40 -26.36 11.96
C MET A 277 -10.85 -25.96 11.92
N ASP A 278 -11.65 -26.48 12.85
CA ASP A 278 -13.04 -26.10 13.02
C ASP A 278 -13.18 -24.63 13.42
N ASP A 279 -14.31 -24.02 13.07
CA ASP A 279 -14.65 -22.62 13.38
C ASP A 279 -13.73 -21.54 12.74
N LEU A 280 -12.88 -21.92 11.77
CA LEU A 280 -12.08 -20.97 11.00
C LEU A 280 -12.64 -20.79 9.59
N VAL A 281 -12.67 -19.53 9.15
CA VAL A 281 -13.07 -19.14 7.79
C VAL A 281 -11.99 -18.31 7.17
N ILE A 282 -11.47 -18.74 6.01
CA ILE A 282 -10.47 -17.96 5.27
C ILE A 282 -11.19 -16.91 4.42
N ASN A 283 -10.94 -15.62 4.69
CA ASN A 283 -11.57 -14.50 3.99
C ASN A 283 -10.80 -14.11 2.72
N THR A 284 -9.47 -14.35 2.68
CA THR A 284 -8.66 -14.12 1.48
C THR A 284 -9.02 -15.14 0.40
N PRO A 285 -9.44 -14.73 -0.80
CA PRO A 285 -9.76 -15.64 -1.91
C PRO A 285 -8.61 -16.59 -2.28
N GLU A 286 -8.88 -17.58 -3.11
CA GLU A 286 -7.87 -18.55 -3.57
C GLU A 286 -7.08 -18.02 -4.77
N THR A 287 -7.70 -17.17 -5.60
CA THR A 287 -7.11 -16.62 -6.83
C THR A 287 -7.12 -15.09 -6.80
N ASP A 288 -6.29 -14.51 -7.64
CA ASP A 288 -6.16 -13.05 -7.80
C ASP A 288 -5.74 -12.35 -6.50
N VAL A 289 -4.83 -12.99 -5.76
CA VAL A 289 -4.37 -12.50 -4.46
C VAL A 289 -2.86 -12.48 -4.34
N SER A 290 -2.36 -11.52 -3.59
CA SER A 290 -0.97 -11.47 -3.17
C SER A 290 -0.69 -12.56 -2.12
N PRO A 291 0.33 -13.39 -2.29
CA PRO A 291 0.66 -14.44 -1.32
C PRO A 291 1.17 -13.88 0.01
N TYR A 292 1.51 -12.60 0.05
CA TYR A 292 2.05 -11.94 1.25
C TYR A 292 1.00 -11.66 2.34
N ILE A 293 -0.30 -11.87 2.06
CA ILE A 293 -1.40 -11.52 2.97
C ILE A 293 -2.38 -12.69 3.05
N LEU A 294 -2.76 -13.04 4.28
CA LEU A 294 -3.82 -13.99 4.56
C LEU A 294 -4.72 -13.45 5.66
N ASN A 295 -5.99 -13.28 5.34
CA ASN A 295 -7.04 -12.89 6.27
C ASN A 295 -7.95 -14.10 6.54
N PHE A 296 -8.24 -14.35 7.79
CA PHE A 296 -9.14 -15.42 8.23
C PHE A 296 -9.86 -15.01 9.50
N SER A 297 -10.97 -15.66 9.81
CA SER A 297 -11.81 -15.39 10.98
C SER A 297 -11.86 -16.58 11.92
N CYS A 298 -11.78 -16.32 13.21
CA CYS A 298 -11.97 -17.30 14.28
C CYS A 298 -13.39 -17.13 14.85
N ILE A 299 -14.36 -17.88 14.30
CA ILE A 299 -15.79 -17.66 14.58
C ILE A 299 -16.11 -17.86 16.07
N GLY A 300 -16.71 -16.82 16.67
CA GLY A 300 -17.06 -16.82 18.09
C GLY A 300 -15.95 -16.36 19.04
N TYR A 301 -14.82 -15.88 18.50
CA TYR A 301 -13.75 -15.33 19.33
C TYR A 301 -13.58 -13.83 19.08
N LYS A 302 -13.21 -13.08 20.12
CA LYS A 302 -12.76 -11.68 19.96
C LYS A 302 -11.36 -11.68 19.39
N PRO A 303 -11.15 -11.06 18.23
CA PRO A 303 -9.84 -11.09 17.56
C PRO A 303 -8.73 -10.44 18.40
N GLU A 304 -9.04 -9.37 19.14
CA GLU A 304 -8.08 -8.70 20.02
C GLU A 304 -7.57 -9.62 21.13
N VAL A 305 -8.45 -10.49 21.67
CA VAL A 305 -8.06 -11.43 22.74
C VAL A 305 -7.13 -12.50 22.18
N ILE A 306 -7.41 -13.02 20.98
CA ILE A 306 -6.51 -13.97 20.30
C ILE A 306 -5.15 -13.32 20.00
N VAL A 307 -5.14 -12.08 19.50
CA VAL A 307 -3.89 -11.34 19.23
C VAL A 307 -3.06 -11.18 20.51
N HIS A 308 -3.66 -10.78 21.62
CA HIS A 308 -2.95 -10.63 22.90
C HIS A 308 -2.46 -11.96 23.48
N ASP A 309 -3.22 -13.03 23.32
CA ASP A 309 -2.77 -14.36 23.77
C ASP A 309 -1.58 -14.86 22.92
N LEU A 310 -1.60 -14.66 21.59
CA LEU A 310 -0.48 -14.95 20.69
C LEU A 310 0.75 -14.06 21.02
N GLU A 311 0.53 -12.77 21.28
CA GLU A 311 1.61 -11.85 21.70
C GLU A 311 2.31 -12.35 22.97
N SER A 312 1.53 -12.86 23.95
CA SER A 312 2.10 -13.44 25.19
C SER A 312 3.01 -14.66 24.91
N GLN A 313 2.84 -15.30 23.75
CA GLN A 313 3.65 -16.39 23.25
C GLN A 313 4.77 -15.91 22.29
N GLY A 314 4.96 -14.60 22.14
CA GLY A 314 5.98 -13.98 21.29
C GLY A 314 5.66 -13.97 19.79
N ILE A 315 4.37 -14.09 19.42
CA ILE A 315 3.88 -14.10 18.04
C ILE A 315 3.03 -12.86 17.77
N TYR A 316 3.40 -12.10 16.74
CA TYR A 316 2.81 -10.82 16.40
C TYR A 316 2.06 -10.88 15.08
N ILE A 317 0.73 -10.71 15.14
CA ILE A 317 -0.20 -10.61 14.01
C ILE A 317 -1.10 -9.38 14.18
N SER A 318 -2.01 -9.12 13.24
CA SER A 318 -2.95 -7.99 13.33
C SER A 318 -4.41 -8.42 13.18
N THR A 319 -5.34 -7.63 13.69
CA THR A 319 -6.78 -7.83 13.47
C THR A 319 -7.25 -7.13 12.19
N LYS A 320 -6.69 -5.94 11.89
CA LYS A 320 -7.05 -5.06 10.76
C LYS A 320 -5.88 -4.15 10.43
N SER A 321 -6.07 -3.16 9.56
CA SER A 321 -4.99 -2.22 9.27
C SER A 321 -4.52 -1.48 10.54
N ALA A 322 -3.22 -1.26 10.68
CA ALA A 322 -2.63 -0.56 11.83
C ALA A 322 -3.25 0.84 12.08
N CYS A 323 -3.72 1.50 11.01
CA CYS A 323 -4.37 2.82 11.08
C CYS A 323 -5.77 2.79 11.70
N SER A 324 -6.47 1.65 11.67
CA SER A 324 -7.82 1.47 12.24
C SER A 324 -7.85 0.52 13.44
N ALA A 325 -6.69 0.12 13.95
CA ALA A 325 -6.58 -0.85 15.05
C ALA A 325 -7.20 -0.37 16.39
N LYS A 326 -7.36 0.95 16.56
CA LYS A 326 -7.95 1.54 17.76
C LYS A 326 -9.48 1.62 17.75
N ASP A 327 -10.12 1.42 16.58
CA ASP A 327 -11.57 1.42 16.47
C ASP A 327 -12.11 0.02 16.74
N SER A 328 -13.14 -0.09 17.61
CA SER A 328 -13.77 -1.37 17.98
C SER A 328 -14.66 -1.98 16.88
N GLU A 329 -14.89 -1.25 15.78
CA GLU A 329 -15.77 -1.68 14.69
C GLU A 329 -15.07 -2.67 13.73
N VAL A 330 -15.90 -3.47 13.03
CA VAL A 330 -15.45 -4.31 11.91
C VAL A 330 -14.69 -3.48 10.89
N SER A 331 -13.63 -4.05 10.31
CA SER A 331 -12.87 -3.39 9.24
C SER A 331 -13.77 -2.93 8.11
N ARG A 332 -13.54 -1.71 7.60
CA ARG A 332 -14.28 -1.17 6.44
C ARG A 332 -14.18 -2.10 5.22
N THR A 333 -13.02 -2.70 4.96
CA THR A 333 -12.82 -3.66 3.88
C THR A 333 -13.76 -4.86 4.04
N LEU A 334 -13.75 -5.53 5.19
CA LEU A 334 -14.57 -6.73 5.43
C LEU A 334 -16.07 -6.39 5.44
N LYS A 335 -16.45 -5.22 5.96
CA LYS A 335 -17.83 -4.72 5.91
C LYS A 335 -18.31 -4.50 4.48
N ASN A 336 -17.47 -3.90 3.62
CA ASN A 336 -17.81 -3.68 2.20
C ASN A 336 -17.73 -4.95 1.35
N MET A 337 -17.06 -6.01 1.82
CA MET A 337 -17.15 -7.34 1.24
C MET A 337 -18.45 -8.08 1.60
N HIS A 338 -19.34 -7.43 2.38
CA HIS A 338 -20.61 -8.00 2.80
C HIS A 338 -20.49 -9.37 3.50
N LEU A 339 -19.40 -9.56 4.25
CA LEU A 339 -19.23 -10.72 5.09
C LEU A 339 -20.21 -10.67 6.27
N ASP A 340 -20.65 -11.84 6.72
CA ASP A 340 -21.46 -11.94 7.95
C ASP A 340 -20.72 -11.23 9.12
N ASP A 341 -21.46 -10.54 9.98
CA ASP A 341 -20.89 -9.77 11.09
C ASP A 341 -20.04 -10.63 12.04
N LYS A 342 -20.41 -11.91 12.23
CA LYS A 342 -19.62 -12.86 13.04
C LYS A 342 -18.29 -13.19 12.36
N VAL A 343 -18.27 -13.25 11.02
CA VAL A 343 -17.06 -13.48 10.24
C VAL A 343 -16.19 -12.22 10.27
N GLY A 344 -16.73 -11.08 9.84
CA GLY A 344 -15.98 -9.82 9.80
C GLY A 344 -15.47 -9.35 11.18
N GLY A 345 -16.28 -9.59 12.23
CA GLY A 345 -15.96 -9.20 13.62
C GLY A 345 -14.94 -10.09 14.32
N SER A 346 -14.61 -11.26 13.77
CA SER A 346 -13.63 -12.21 14.34
C SER A 346 -12.38 -12.37 13.46
N ALA A 347 -12.13 -11.43 12.56
CA ALA A 347 -11.07 -11.52 11.55
C ALA A 347 -9.68 -11.21 12.11
N LEU A 348 -8.71 -11.99 11.65
CA LEU A 348 -7.28 -11.86 11.89
C LEU A 348 -6.55 -11.74 10.57
N ARG A 349 -5.44 -11.01 10.54
CA ARG A 349 -4.57 -10.91 9.39
C ARG A 349 -3.16 -11.37 9.73
N VAL A 350 -2.67 -12.35 8.97
CA VAL A 350 -1.27 -12.76 8.93
C VAL A 350 -0.64 -12.19 7.67
N SER A 351 0.55 -11.67 7.78
CA SER A 351 1.31 -11.22 6.61
C SER A 351 2.75 -11.70 6.67
N PHE A 352 3.19 -12.20 5.51
CA PHE A 352 4.42 -12.92 5.33
C PHE A 352 5.52 -12.04 4.74
N SER A 353 6.74 -12.54 4.84
CA SER A 353 7.91 -11.95 4.22
C SER A 353 8.92 -13.05 3.84
N SER A 354 9.95 -12.68 3.09
CA SER A 354 11.09 -13.58 2.84
C SER A 354 11.92 -13.90 4.12
N LEU A 355 11.65 -13.21 5.23
CA LEU A 355 12.26 -13.47 6.53
C LEU A 355 11.46 -14.46 7.37
N THR A 356 10.21 -14.76 6.98
CA THR A 356 9.37 -15.76 7.64
C THR A 356 9.86 -17.15 7.27
N THR A 357 9.98 -18.05 8.25
CA THR A 357 10.39 -19.44 8.00
C THR A 357 9.20 -20.40 8.06
N PRO A 358 9.28 -21.60 7.45
CA PRO A 358 8.24 -22.63 7.61
C PRO A 358 8.00 -22.98 9.07
N GLN A 359 9.06 -22.98 9.89
CA GLN A 359 9.00 -23.24 11.34
C GLN A 359 8.23 -22.15 12.09
N ASP A 360 8.33 -20.88 11.65
CA ASP A 360 7.52 -19.80 12.21
C ASP A 360 6.01 -20.03 11.94
N ILE A 361 5.68 -20.60 10.77
CA ILE A 361 4.29 -20.93 10.43
C ILE A 361 3.78 -22.10 11.26
N ASP A 362 4.59 -23.15 11.43
CA ASP A 362 4.23 -24.29 12.29
C ASP A 362 4.01 -23.83 13.75
N ALA A 363 4.93 -23.04 14.29
CA ALA A 363 4.81 -22.48 15.63
C ALA A 363 3.58 -21.56 15.79
N PHE A 364 3.25 -20.77 14.76
CA PHE A 364 2.03 -19.97 14.76
C PHE A 364 0.77 -20.85 14.80
N ILE A 365 0.73 -21.92 13.99
CA ILE A 365 -0.41 -22.85 13.94
C ILE A 365 -0.63 -23.51 15.31
N ASP A 366 0.43 -23.98 15.95
CA ASP A 366 0.35 -24.60 17.26
C ASP A 366 -0.08 -23.61 18.35
N ALA A 367 0.49 -22.41 18.34
CA ALA A 367 0.09 -21.35 19.24
C ALA A 367 -1.38 -20.93 19.04
N LEU A 368 -1.85 -20.84 17.79
CA LEU A 368 -3.25 -20.53 17.50
C LEU A 368 -4.19 -21.60 18.06
N LYS A 369 -3.86 -22.88 17.90
CA LYS A 369 -4.65 -23.98 18.50
C LYS A 369 -4.70 -23.87 20.03
N ILE A 370 -3.58 -23.57 20.67
CA ILE A 370 -3.51 -23.34 22.12
C ILE A 370 -4.38 -22.16 22.51
N SER A 371 -4.29 -21.04 21.80
CA SER A 371 -5.06 -19.83 22.07
C SER A 371 -6.57 -20.08 21.94
N LEU A 372 -7.02 -20.77 20.88
CA LEU A 372 -8.43 -21.12 20.68
C LEU A 372 -8.98 -22.04 21.79
N ASN A 373 -8.18 -22.92 22.34
CA ASN A 373 -8.57 -23.77 23.48
C ASN A 373 -8.60 -23.01 24.81
N ARG A 374 -7.74 -22.01 24.98
CA ARG A 374 -7.59 -21.24 26.23
C ARG A 374 -8.62 -20.11 26.33
N VAL A 375 -8.86 -19.43 25.24
CA VAL A 375 -9.77 -18.27 25.16
C VAL A 375 -11.23 -18.77 25.12
N LYS A 376 -12.09 -18.15 25.92
CA LYS A 376 -13.53 -18.50 25.92
C LYS A 376 -14.21 -17.97 24.65
N LYS A 377 -14.95 -18.85 23.96
CA LYS A 377 -15.87 -18.42 22.91
C LYS A 377 -16.92 -17.45 23.46
N GLN A 378 -17.24 -16.43 22.69
CA GLN A 378 -18.42 -15.62 22.95
C GLN A 378 -19.67 -16.44 22.59
N ARG A 379 -20.63 -16.47 23.49
CA ARG A 379 -21.94 -17.08 23.26
C ARG A 379 -22.84 -16.21 22.40
#